data_57d910ba7edeab97a3dcbf1d7bd371d0
#
_entry.id   57d910ba7edeab97a3dcbf1d7bd371d0
#
_cell.length_a   1.000
_cell.length_b   1.000
_cell.length_c   1.000
_cell.angle_alpha   90.00
_cell.angle_beta   90.00
_cell.angle_gamma   90.00
#
_symmetry.space_group_name_H-M   'P 1'
#
loop_
_entity.id
_entity.type
_entity.pdbx_description
1 polymer ?
#
loop_
_entity_poly.entity_id
_entity_poly.type
_entity_poly.pdbx_seq_one_letter_code
_entity_poly.pdbx_strand_id
1 'polypeptide(L)'
;MSKCWRAAAGLLRNANQTPPHRSYHTIQAVPRELSGHRISARERAQGRIPAVVFSQKYVQKNPSDPTSFVASTSVSQKLLLTTERKQIKSILKDIELPFFCSTAFPLQIRAGSGSSTILQNGKVLPIKIHRDCEGNILNLVFAWAEDGSELKVEVPIVYTGEDACPGVKKGGTLVKIRKSLKYMCPSEHIPQKIEVDVSNLDIEDRVSIHDPVVHPSLKLLSKNELIPICKVKATYIDIENTEEA
;
A
#
# COMPACT_ATOMS: atom_id res chain seq x y z
N MET A 1 60.64 9.01 29.18
CA MET A 1 60.09 9.32 27.83
C MET A 1 59.07 8.26 27.51
N SER A 2 57.82 8.56 27.76
CA SER A 2 56.67 7.66 27.60
C SER A 2 55.85 8.11 26.37
N LYS A 3 55.78 7.26 25.37
CA LYS A 3 54.97 7.50 24.18
C LYS A 3 53.57 6.88 24.41
N CYS A 4 52.57 7.74 24.59
CA CYS A 4 51.16 7.38 24.59
C CYS A 4 50.72 6.97 23.18
N TRP A 5 50.29 5.73 23.02
CA TRP A 5 49.56 5.26 21.85
C TRP A 5 48.06 5.54 22.08
N ARG A 6 47.52 6.50 21.32
CA ARG A 6 46.09 6.68 21.20
C ARG A 6 45.57 5.65 20.17
N ALA A 7 44.81 4.69 20.63
CA ALA A 7 44.00 3.81 19.81
C ALA A 7 42.85 4.62 19.22
N ALA A 8 42.85 4.84 17.92
CA ALA A 8 41.71 5.38 17.19
C ALA A 8 40.69 4.26 16.98
N ALA A 9 39.63 4.24 17.81
CA ALA A 9 38.46 3.43 17.55
C ALA A 9 37.71 3.99 16.34
N GLY A 10 37.85 3.33 15.20
CA GLY A 10 37.07 3.61 13.99
C GLY A 10 35.62 3.25 14.21
N LEU A 11 34.78 4.26 14.40
CA LEU A 11 33.34 4.16 14.30
C LEU A 11 32.98 3.85 12.84
N LEU A 12 32.75 2.60 12.54
CA LEU A 12 32.05 2.18 11.31
C LEU A 12 30.63 2.77 11.36
N ARG A 13 30.46 3.94 10.78
CA ARG A 13 29.13 4.47 10.49
C ARG A 13 28.49 3.57 9.43
N ASN A 14 27.48 2.86 9.85
CA ASN A 14 26.58 2.14 8.96
C ASN A 14 25.85 3.15 8.07
N ALA A 15 26.41 3.40 6.88
CA ALA A 15 25.97 4.44 5.92
C ALA A 15 24.92 3.89 4.94
N ASN A 16 23.87 3.21 5.40
CA ASN A 16 22.79 2.78 4.52
C ASN A 16 21.38 2.82 5.15
N GLN A 17 21.17 3.69 6.12
CA GLN A 17 19.80 4.06 6.48
C GLN A 17 19.58 5.49 5.99
N THR A 18 19.23 5.64 4.71
CA THR A 18 18.53 6.83 4.27
C THR A 18 17.24 6.90 5.06
N PRO A 19 17.03 7.97 5.86
CA PRO A 19 15.76 8.14 6.58
C PRO A 19 14.66 8.14 5.51
N PRO A 20 13.51 7.49 5.79
CA PRO A 20 12.41 7.48 4.85
C PRO A 20 12.06 8.95 4.56
N HIS A 21 12.20 9.34 3.30
CA HIS A 21 11.85 10.68 2.84
C HIS A 21 10.36 10.86 3.09
N ARG A 22 9.99 11.46 4.22
CA ARG A 22 8.61 11.85 4.51
C ARG A 22 8.26 12.99 3.57
N SER A 23 7.90 12.66 2.35
CA SER A 23 7.29 13.63 1.45
C SER A 23 5.90 13.96 2.01
N TYR A 24 5.78 15.11 2.63
CA TYR A 24 4.51 15.61 3.15
C TYR A 24 3.65 16.12 1.98
N HIS A 25 3.12 15.19 1.20
CA HIS A 25 2.20 15.52 0.13
C HIS A 25 0.81 15.79 0.72
N THR A 26 0.43 17.04 0.80
CA THR A 26 -0.93 17.43 1.19
C THR A 26 -1.85 17.39 -0.02
N ILE A 27 -2.92 16.62 0.04
CA ILE A 27 -3.94 16.57 -1.01
C ILE A 27 -4.91 17.74 -0.82
N GLN A 28 -5.08 18.54 -1.87
CA GLN A 28 -6.07 19.62 -1.88
C GLN A 28 -7.31 19.15 -2.65
N ALA A 29 -8.48 19.41 -2.08
CA ALA A 29 -9.75 19.05 -2.67
C ALA A 29 -10.77 20.15 -2.51
N VAL A 30 -11.74 20.18 -3.41
CA VAL A 30 -12.87 21.12 -3.41
C VAL A 30 -14.16 20.31 -3.29
N PRO A 31 -15.13 20.71 -2.46
CA PRO A 31 -16.40 20.03 -2.35
C PRO A 31 -17.17 20.10 -3.68
N ARG A 32 -17.93 19.05 -3.95
CA ARG A 32 -18.72 18.90 -5.15
C ARG A 32 -20.16 18.57 -4.78
N GLU A 33 -21.09 19.38 -5.22
CA GLU A 33 -22.52 19.18 -4.95
C GLU A 33 -23.17 18.24 -5.96
N LEU A 34 -22.77 18.35 -7.23
CA LEU A 34 -23.38 17.60 -8.31
C LEU A 34 -22.62 16.31 -8.60
N SER A 35 -23.33 15.22 -8.81
CA SER A 35 -22.80 13.92 -9.21
C SER A 35 -23.42 13.46 -10.55
N GLY A 36 -22.77 12.52 -11.21
CA GLY A 36 -23.26 11.94 -12.44
C GLY A 36 -22.16 11.75 -13.50
N HIS A 37 -22.42 10.89 -14.47
CA HIS A 37 -21.45 10.50 -15.48
C HIS A 37 -20.99 11.69 -16.33
N ARG A 38 -21.93 12.52 -16.84
CA ARG A 38 -21.63 13.67 -17.69
C ARG A 38 -20.80 14.74 -16.96
N ILE A 39 -21.14 15.00 -15.69
CA ILE A 39 -20.44 15.99 -14.87
C ILE A 39 -19.01 15.50 -14.58
N SER A 40 -18.86 14.25 -14.16
CA SER A 40 -17.54 13.65 -13.91
C SER A 40 -16.68 13.61 -15.18
N ALA A 41 -17.27 13.37 -16.35
CA ALA A 41 -16.54 13.42 -17.63
C ALA A 41 -16.04 14.85 -17.93
N ARG A 42 -16.87 15.88 -17.70
CA ARG A 42 -16.49 17.28 -17.88
C ARG A 42 -15.38 17.71 -16.93
N GLU A 43 -15.45 17.28 -15.65
CA GLU A 43 -14.39 17.56 -14.68
C GLU A 43 -13.06 16.92 -15.09
N ARG A 44 -13.09 15.66 -15.53
CA ARG A 44 -11.89 14.99 -16.06
C ARG A 44 -11.30 15.68 -17.27
N ALA A 45 -12.13 16.19 -18.18
CA ALA A 45 -11.68 16.99 -19.34
C ALA A 45 -11.00 18.29 -18.90
N GLN A 46 -11.44 18.90 -17.79
CA GLN A 46 -10.83 20.08 -17.19
C GLN A 46 -9.56 19.79 -16.35
N GLY A 47 -9.10 18.55 -16.34
CA GLY A 47 -7.93 18.16 -15.56
C GLY A 47 -8.17 17.95 -14.05
N ARG A 48 -9.43 17.77 -13.66
CA ARG A 48 -9.84 17.43 -12.31
C ARG A 48 -10.17 15.94 -12.19
N ILE A 49 -10.05 15.39 -11.00
CA ILE A 49 -10.39 14.00 -10.70
C ILE A 49 -11.50 13.97 -9.67
N PRO A 50 -12.66 13.37 -9.98
CA PRO A 50 -13.69 13.11 -9.00
C PRO A 50 -13.16 12.22 -7.89
N ALA A 51 -13.44 12.57 -6.64
CA ALA A 51 -13.04 11.83 -5.48
C ALA A 51 -14.19 11.68 -4.48
N VAL A 52 -14.15 10.64 -3.68
CA VAL A 52 -15.11 10.40 -2.60
C VAL A 52 -14.31 10.10 -1.35
N VAL A 53 -14.68 10.73 -0.23
CA VAL A 53 -14.15 10.42 1.09
C VAL A 53 -15.29 9.94 1.96
N PHE A 54 -15.07 8.87 2.69
CA PHE A 54 -16.07 8.33 3.61
C PHE A 54 -15.41 7.82 4.89
N SER A 55 -16.16 7.79 5.98
CA SER A 55 -15.75 7.17 7.23
C SER A 55 -16.06 5.67 7.16
N GLN A 56 -15.09 4.82 7.53
CA GLN A 56 -15.29 3.37 7.62
C GLN A 56 -15.42 2.99 9.08
N LYS A 57 -16.58 2.43 9.46
CA LYS A 57 -16.74 1.78 10.75
C LYS A 57 -16.99 0.28 10.48
N TYR A 58 -16.15 -0.56 11.06
CA TYR A 58 -16.27 -2.01 10.93
C TYR A 58 -16.88 -2.58 12.21
N VAL A 59 -17.89 -3.41 12.03
CA VAL A 59 -18.53 -4.16 13.11
C VAL A 59 -18.29 -5.64 12.86
N GLN A 60 -17.84 -6.36 13.86
CA GLN A 60 -17.67 -7.80 13.78
C GLN A 60 -19.05 -8.46 13.59
N LYS A 61 -19.18 -9.24 12.51
CA LYS A 61 -20.45 -9.88 12.15
C LYS A 61 -20.79 -11.04 13.10
N ASN A 62 -19.77 -11.81 13.46
CA ASN A 62 -19.91 -12.95 14.37
C ASN A 62 -18.82 -12.88 15.45
N PRO A 63 -19.15 -12.96 16.74
CA PRO A 63 -18.17 -12.91 17.81
C PRO A 63 -17.20 -14.11 17.81
N SER A 64 -17.58 -15.22 17.15
CA SER A 64 -16.77 -16.44 17.04
C SER A 64 -15.81 -16.45 15.83
N ASP A 65 -15.92 -15.49 14.92
CA ASP A 65 -15.08 -15.42 13.72
C ASP A 65 -14.33 -14.08 13.68
N PRO A 66 -13.04 -14.05 14.09
CA PRO A 66 -12.25 -12.83 14.17
C PRO A 66 -11.99 -12.18 12.79
N THR A 67 -12.20 -12.91 11.69
CA THR A 67 -11.98 -12.40 10.32
C THR A 67 -13.24 -11.83 9.68
N SER A 68 -14.42 -12.01 10.32
CA SER A 68 -15.72 -11.64 9.79
C SER A 68 -16.11 -10.21 10.16
N PHE A 69 -15.46 -9.22 9.56
CA PHE A 69 -15.82 -7.81 9.70
C PHE A 69 -16.71 -7.35 8.56
N VAL A 70 -17.77 -6.66 8.89
CA VAL A 70 -18.66 -5.98 7.93
C VAL A 70 -18.55 -4.48 8.15
N ALA A 71 -18.38 -3.75 7.06
CA ALA A 71 -18.46 -2.28 7.13
C ALA A 71 -19.86 -1.90 7.63
N SER A 72 -19.90 -1.24 8.77
CA SER A 72 -21.15 -0.69 9.27
C SER A 72 -21.64 0.37 8.30
N THR A 73 -22.83 0.17 7.76
CA THR A 73 -23.53 1.13 6.89
C THR A 73 -24.14 2.28 7.69
N SER A 74 -23.81 2.44 8.98
CA SER A 74 -24.28 3.58 9.75
C SER A 74 -23.71 4.85 9.11
N VAL A 75 -24.59 5.53 8.38
CA VAL A 75 -24.50 6.92 7.89
C VAL A 75 -23.10 7.52 7.92
N SER A 76 -22.18 6.90 7.22
CA SER A 76 -20.88 7.53 7.00
C SER A 76 -21.14 8.71 6.06
N GLN A 77 -20.85 9.90 6.53
CA GLN A 77 -20.92 11.09 5.70
C GLN A 77 -20.01 10.91 4.49
N LYS A 78 -20.62 10.67 3.35
CA LYS A 78 -19.91 10.63 2.08
C LYS A 78 -19.69 12.06 1.62
N LEU A 79 -18.46 12.49 1.59
CA LEU A 79 -18.10 13.76 1.01
C LEU A 79 -17.69 13.55 -0.45
N LEU A 80 -18.39 14.21 -1.34
CA LEU A 80 -18.04 14.26 -2.75
C LEU A 80 -17.07 15.40 -2.98
N LEU A 81 -15.90 15.09 -3.51
CA LEU A 81 -14.81 16.01 -3.70
C LEU A 81 -14.30 15.98 -5.14
N THR A 82 -13.53 16.98 -5.48
CA THR A 82 -12.78 17.05 -6.73
C THR A 82 -11.34 17.44 -6.40
N THR A 83 -10.37 16.69 -6.89
CA THR A 83 -8.93 16.93 -6.72
C THR A 83 -8.29 17.29 -8.06
N GLU A 84 -7.14 17.96 -8.02
CA GLU A 84 -6.39 18.29 -9.24
C GLU A 84 -5.58 17.09 -9.74
N ARG A 85 -5.69 16.79 -11.04
CA ARG A 85 -4.96 15.70 -11.70
C ARG A 85 -3.44 15.87 -11.59
N LYS A 86 -2.96 17.13 -11.74
CA LYS A 86 -1.52 17.43 -11.66
C LYS A 86 -0.93 17.03 -10.31
N GLN A 87 -1.64 17.38 -9.24
CA GLN A 87 -1.21 17.07 -7.86
C GLN A 87 -1.14 15.56 -7.62
N ILE A 88 -2.20 14.82 -7.98
CA ILE A 88 -2.23 13.36 -7.79
C ILE A 88 -1.16 12.67 -8.66
N LYS A 89 -0.94 13.13 -9.89
CA LYS A 89 0.14 12.61 -10.74
C LYS A 89 1.53 12.88 -10.16
N SER A 90 1.76 14.03 -9.51
CA SER A 90 3.02 14.32 -8.82
C SER A 90 3.24 13.36 -7.66
N ILE A 91 2.23 13.16 -6.81
CA ILE A 91 2.30 12.22 -5.69
C ILE A 91 2.60 10.79 -6.17
N LEU A 92 1.95 10.37 -7.26
CA LEU A 92 2.15 9.03 -7.84
C LEU A 92 3.49 8.83 -8.56
N LYS A 93 4.22 9.92 -8.86
CA LYS A 93 5.61 9.82 -9.33
C LYS A 93 6.58 9.56 -8.18
N ASP A 94 6.31 10.16 -7.02
CA ASP A 94 7.17 10.04 -5.84
C ASP A 94 6.85 8.76 -5.06
N ILE A 95 5.56 8.36 -5.05
CA ILE A 95 5.08 7.17 -4.35
C ILE A 95 4.44 6.25 -5.38
N GLU A 96 5.04 5.10 -5.62
CA GLU A 96 4.49 4.10 -6.52
C GLU A 96 3.10 3.62 -6.07
N LEU A 97 2.29 3.17 -7.03
CA LEU A 97 0.90 2.78 -6.79
C LEU A 97 0.66 1.80 -5.66
N PRO A 98 1.44 0.71 -5.50
CA PRO A 98 1.20 -0.23 -4.41
C PRO A 98 1.29 0.44 -3.04
N PHE A 99 2.26 1.37 -2.88
CA PHE A 99 2.50 2.07 -1.62
C PHE A 99 1.56 3.25 -1.39
N PHE A 100 0.96 3.80 -2.45
CA PHE A 100 0.00 4.89 -2.33
C PHE A 100 -1.23 4.46 -1.50
N CYS A 101 -1.74 3.25 -1.68
CA CYS A 101 -2.90 2.74 -0.95
C CYS A 101 -2.62 2.34 0.51
N SER A 102 -1.35 2.27 0.90
CA SER A 102 -0.91 1.99 2.29
C SER A 102 -0.34 3.21 3.01
N THR A 103 -0.37 4.39 2.38
CA THR A 103 0.14 5.64 2.96
C THR A 103 -1.01 6.59 3.28
N ALA A 104 -1.05 7.10 4.50
CA ALA A 104 -2.01 8.13 4.90
C ALA A 104 -1.51 9.52 4.49
N PHE A 105 -2.40 10.32 3.89
CA PHE A 105 -2.11 11.68 3.43
C PHE A 105 -2.94 12.71 4.18
N PRO A 106 -2.37 13.90 4.47
CA PRO A 106 -3.16 15.04 4.91
C PRO A 106 -4.04 15.52 3.75
N LEU A 107 -5.33 15.69 4.01
CA LEU A 107 -6.34 16.22 3.09
C LEU A 107 -6.79 17.58 3.57
N GLN A 108 -6.79 18.56 2.68
CA GLN A 108 -7.36 19.90 2.90
C GLN A 108 -8.53 20.12 1.95
N ILE A 109 -9.70 20.29 2.50
CA ILE A 109 -10.91 20.64 1.74
C ILE A 109 -11.05 22.15 1.75
N ARG A 110 -10.99 22.77 0.57
CA ARG A 110 -11.06 24.21 0.37
C ARG A 110 -12.41 24.63 -0.20
N ALA A 111 -12.85 25.83 0.09
CA ALA A 111 -14.15 26.36 -0.39
C ALA A 111 -14.24 26.45 -1.93
N GLY A 112 -13.11 26.57 -2.63
CA GLY A 112 -13.06 26.65 -4.09
C GLY A 112 -11.65 26.43 -4.62
N SER A 113 -11.53 26.26 -5.93
CA SER A 113 -10.24 26.16 -6.61
C SER A 113 -9.46 27.48 -6.46
N GLY A 114 -8.28 27.42 -5.84
CA GLY A 114 -7.47 28.61 -5.56
C GLY A 114 -7.88 29.40 -4.30
N SER A 115 -8.93 29.01 -3.58
CA SER A 115 -9.31 29.65 -2.32
C SER A 115 -8.32 29.28 -1.20
N SER A 116 -7.98 30.25 -0.38
CA SER A 116 -7.19 30.03 0.86
C SER A 116 -8.03 29.52 2.02
N THR A 117 -9.37 29.64 1.94
CA THR A 117 -10.28 29.24 3.00
C THR A 117 -10.38 27.70 3.08
N ILE A 118 -9.95 27.14 4.21
CA ILE A 118 -10.04 25.72 4.50
C ILE A 118 -11.36 25.46 5.20
N LEU A 119 -12.19 24.58 4.64
CA LEU A 119 -13.45 24.13 5.23
C LEU A 119 -13.23 22.98 6.23
N GLN A 120 -12.38 22.04 5.86
CA GLN A 120 -12.08 20.86 6.67
C GLN A 120 -10.64 20.40 6.40
N ASN A 121 -9.99 19.90 7.43
CA ASN A 121 -8.66 19.33 7.37
C ASN A 121 -8.65 18.00 8.13
N GLY A 122 -7.92 17.02 7.63
CA GLY A 122 -7.79 15.70 8.28
C GLY A 122 -6.84 14.79 7.54
N LYS A 123 -6.64 13.58 8.06
CA LYS A 123 -5.86 12.53 7.41
C LYS A 123 -6.80 11.61 6.65
N VAL A 124 -6.39 11.19 5.46
CA VAL A 124 -7.13 10.23 4.63
C VAL A 124 -6.22 9.12 4.14
N LEU A 125 -6.80 7.94 4.03
CA LEU A 125 -6.17 6.78 3.42
C LEU A 125 -6.79 6.55 2.05
N PRO A 126 -6.02 6.51 0.95
CA PRO A 126 -6.51 6.06 -0.34
C PRO A 126 -6.83 4.58 -0.31
N ILE A 127 -8.09 4.21 -0.60
CA ILE A 127 -8.51 2.81 -0.63
C ILE A 127 -8.39 2.26 -2.04
N LYS A 128 -8.80 3.04 -3.02
CA LYS A 128 -8.85 2.58 -4.41
C LYS A 128 -8.66 3.72 -5.40
N ILE A 129 -7.91 3.42 -6.44
CA ILE A 129 -7.76 4.25 -7.64
C ILE A 129 -8.42 3.51 -8.78
N HIS A 130 -9.43 4.14 -9.39
CA HIS A 130 -10.00 3.63 -10.62
C HIS A 130 -9.26 4.25 -11.81
N ARG A 131 -8.80 3.41 -12.71
CA ARG A 131 -8.08 3.79 -13.93
C ARG A 131 -8.80 3.26 -15.15
N ASP A 132 -8.59 3.95 -16.24
CA ASP A 132 -8.97 3.52 -17.58
C ASP A 132 -7.91 2.58 -18.17
N CYS A 133 -8.22 1.91 -19.28
CA CYS A 133 -7.29 1.07 -20.06
C CYS A 133 -6.03 1.83 -20.50
N GLU A 134 -6.14 3.13 -20.71
CA GLU A 134 -5.01 4.03 -21.02
C GLU A 134 -4.17 4.44 -19.79
N GLY A 135 -4.53 3.98 -18.58
CA GLY A 135 -3.87 4.37 -17.34
C GLY A 135 -4.29 5.73 -16.76
N ASN A 136 -5.27 6.42 -17.37
CA ASN A 136 -5.79 7.66 -16.83
C ASN A 136 -6.61 7.40 -15.56
N ILE A 137 -6.47 8.28 -14.57
CA ILE A 137 -7.21 8.19 -13.33
C ILE A 137 -8.65 8.67 -13.57
N LEU A 138 -9.61 7.79 -13.36
CA LEU A 138 -11.02 8.08 -13.49
C LEU A 138 -11.63 8.61 -12.19
N ASN A 139 -11.30 8.00 -11.08
CA ASN A 139 -11.90 8.28 -9.78
C ASN A 139 -10.96 7.86 -8.63
N LEU A 140 -11.07 8.55 -7.50
CA LEU A 140 -10.34 8.26 -6.26
C LEU A 140 -11.31 7.99 -5.13
N VAL A 141 -10.98 6.99 -4.32
CA VAL A 141 -11.77 6.62 -3.14
C VAL A 141 -10.86 6.68 -1.92
N PHE A 142 -11.24 7.54 -0.96
CA PHE A 142 -10.52 7.74 0.28
C PHE A 142 -11.39 7.33 1.48
N ALA A 143 -10.74 6.90 2.55
CA ALA A 143 -11.34 6.81 3.87
C ALA A 143 -10.74 7.86 4.80
N TRP A 144 -11.54 8.40 5.69
CA TRP A 144 -11.04 9.18 6.80
C TRP A 144 -10.22 8.29 7.74
N ALA A 145 -9.00 8.72 8.04
CA ALA A 145 -8.13 8.09 9.01
C ALA A 145 -8.18 8.91 10.31
N GLU A 146 -9.32 8.84 11.00
CA GLU A 146 -9.50 9.47 12.31
C GLU A 146 -8.67 8.71 13.35
N ASP A 147 -8.09 9.43 14.29
CA ASP A 147 -7.28 8.82 15.35
C ASP A 147 -8.16 7.85 16.17
N GLY A 148 -7.63 6.64 16.40
CA GLY A 148 -8.36 5.56 17.07
C GLY A 148 -9.33 4.76 16.17
N SER A 149 -9.50 5.11 14.88
CA SER A 149 -10.33 4.32 13.97
C SER A 149 -9.58 3.07 13.45
N GLU A 150 -10.28 1.94 13.36
CA GLU A 150 -9.76 0.76 12.68
C GLU A 150 -10.05 0.86 11.19
N LEU A 151 -9.02 0.71 10.36
CA LEU A 151 -9.11 0.80 8.92
C LEU A 151 -8.70 -0.51 8.26
N LYS A 152 -9.39 -0.86 7.18
CA LYS A 152 -8.99 -1.95 6.31
C LYS A 152 -8.02 -1.42 5.27
N VAL A 153 -6.79 -1.88 5.35
CA VAL A 153 -5.69 -1.45 4.49
C VAL A 153 -5.19 -2.62 3.65
N GLU A 154 -4.90 -2.36 2.40
CA GLU A 154 -4.23 -3.30 1.52
C GLU A 154 -2.75 -2.92 1.44
N VAL A 155 -1.91 -3.72 2.11
CA VAL A 155 -0.48 -3.45 2.24
C VAL A 155 0.29 -4.25 1.20
N PRO A 156 1.16 -3.62 0.40
CA PRO A 156 1.99 -4.31 -0.59
C PRO A 156 3.08 -5.15 0.07
N ILE A 157 3.44 -6.25 -0.59
CA ILE A 157 4.51 -7.14 -0.19
C ILE A 157 5.77 -6.81 -1.00
N VAL A 158 6.88 -6.65 -0.30
CA VAL A 158 8.22 -6.49 -0.90
C VAL A 158 9.03 -7.73 -0.56
N TYR A 159 9.54 -8.39 -1.58
CA TYR A 159 10.39 -9.56 -1.42
C TYR A 159 11.84 -9.11 -1.32
N THR A 160 12.56 -9.62 -0.32
CA THR A 160 13.98 -9.32 -0.09
C THR A 160 14.81 -10.58 -0.22
N GLY A 161 16.04 -10.47 -0.74
CA GLY A 161 16.95 -11.59 -0.86
C GLY A 161 16.69 -12.55 -2.02
N GLU A 162 16.01 -12.12 -3.08
CA GLU A 162 15.72 -12.96 -4.26
C GLU A 162 17.02 -13.49 -4.90
N ASP A 163 18.06 -12.67 -5.00
CA ASP A 163 19.36 -13.06 -5.58
C ASP A 163 20.15 -14.04 -4.69
N ALA A 164 19.88 -14.03 -3.39
CA ALA A 164 20.53 -14.91 -2.42
C ALA A 164 19.87 -16.29 -2.34
N CYS A 165 18.63 -16.42 -2.81
CA CYS A 165 17.79 -17.61 -2.71
C CYS A 165 18.45 -18.85 -3.34
N PRO A 166 18.72 -19.93 -2.58
CA PRO A 166 19.36 -21.14 -3.10
C PRO A 166 18.47 -21.85 -4.13
N GLY A 167 17.15 -21.81 -3.97
CA GLY A 167 16.23 -22.40 -4.93
C GLY A 167 16.28 -21.74 -6.30
N VAL A 168 16.44 -20.40 -6.35
CA VAL A 168 16.61 -19.67 -7.61
C VAL A 168 17.98 -19.95 -8.22
N LYS A 169 19.05 -20.03 -7.41
CA LYS A 169 20.41 -20.39 -7.87
C LYS A 169 20.49 -21.79 -8.44
N LYS A 170 19.69 -22.72 -7.97
CA LYS A 170 19.56 -24.09 -8.50
C LYS A 170 18.71 -24.18 -9.80
N GLY A 171 18.27 -23.04 -10.33
CA GLY A 171 17.44 -22.99 -11.55
C GLY A 171 15.93 -23.00 -11.30
N GLY A 172 15.48 -22.86 -10.07
CA GLY A 172 14.06 -22.68 -9.74
C GLY A 172 13.56 -21.26 -10.05
N THR A 173 12.25 -21.12 -10.19
CA THR A 173 11.58 -19.85 -10.41
C THR A 173 10.77 -19.44 -9.18
N LEU A 174 11.00 -18.23 -8.66
CA LEU A 174 10.20 -17.66 -7.57
C LEU A 174 8.84 -17.18 -8.11
N VAL A 175 7.78 -17.89 -7.75
CA VAL A 175 6.40 -17.54 -8.12
C VAL A 175 5.79 -16.69 -7.01
N LYS A 176 5.58 -15.40 -7.28
CA LYS A 176 4.91 -14.44 -6.39
C LYS A 176 3.40 -14.58 -6.55
N ILE A 177 2.74 -15.27 -5.61
CA ILE A 177 1.31 -15.58 -5.67
C ILE A 177 0.49 -14.39 -5.19
N ARG A 178 0.94 -13.71 -4.14
CA ARG A 178 0.28 -12.54 -3.58
C ARG A 178 1.16 -11.30 -3.72
N LYS A 179 0.55 -10.20 -4.20
CA LYS A 179 1.21 -8.88 -4.31
C LYS A 179 0.93 -7.99 -3.11
N SER A 180 -0.16 -8.26 -2.40
CA SER A 180 -0.61 -7.48 -1.25
C SER A 180 -1.35 -8.34 -0.25
N LEU A 181 -1.38 -7.93 1.01
CA LEU A 181 -2.17 -8.52 2.08
C LEU A 181 -3.13 -7.49 2.68
N LYS A 182 -4.31 -7.96 3.11
CA LYS A 182 -5.33 -7.10 3.72
C LYS A 182 -5.30 -7.25 5.22
N TYR A 183 -5.06 -6.12 5.88
CA TYR A 183 -5.05 -6.02 7.32
C TYR A 183 -6.11 -5.05 7.83
N MET A 184 -6.59 -5.32 9.04
CA MET A 184 -7.25 -4.34 9.87
C MET A 184 -6.20 -3.74 10.79
N CYS A 185 -6.04 -2.42 10.74
CA CYS A 185 -5.05 -1.72 11.55
C CYS A 185 -5.63 -0.41 12.09
N PRO A 186 -5.17 0.04 13.26
CA PRO A 186 -5.46 1.39 13.73
C PRO A 186 -4.80 2.42 12.81
N SER A 187 -5.45 3.58 12.67
CA SER A 187 -4.98 4.67 11.80
C SER A 187 -3.55 5.16 12.10
N GLU A 188 -3.07 4.93 13.32
CA GLU A 188 -1.74 5.34 13.78
C GLU A 188 -0.62 4.41 13.28
N HIS A 189 -0.94 3.13 13.07
CA HIS A 189 0.03 2.07 12.78
C HIS A 189 -0.20 1.41 11.42
N ILE A 190 -0.36 2.23 10.38
CA ILE A 190 -0.51 1.74 9.00
C ILE A 190 0.89 1.44 8.44
N PRO A 191 1.24 0.16 8.16
CA PRO A 191 2.51 -0.18 7.55
C PRO A 191 2.50 0.19 6.07
N GLN A 192 3.58 0.79 5.59
CA GLN A 192 3.71 1.14 4.17
C GLN A 192 3.98 -0.09 3.29
N LYS A 193 4.73 -1.07 3.82
CA LYS A 193 5.10 -2.30 3.14
C LYS A 193 5.25 -3.45 4.14
N ILE A 194 5.15 -4.67 3.65
CA ILE A 194 5.49 -5.88 4.39
C ILE A 194 6.69 -6.50 3.70
N GLU A 195 7.77 -6.69 4.42
CA GLU A 195 8.97 -7.33 3.92
C GLU A 195 8.90 -8.83 4.17
N VAL A 196 9.16 -9.60 3.11
CA VAL A 196 9.21 -11.06 3.12
C VAL A 196 10.59 -11.48 2.68
N ASP A 197 11.34 -12.09 3.59
CA ASP A 197 12.66 -12.63 3.29
C ASP A 197 12.55 -13.99 2.59
N VAL A 198 13.14 -14.08 1.40
CA VAL A 198 13.18 -15.31 0.59
C VAL A 198 14.60 -15.88 0.46
N SER A 199 15.56 -15.34 1.22
CA SER A 199 16.98 -15.68 1.11
C SER A 199 17.30 -17.16 1.39
N ASN A 200 16.47 -17.84 2.19
CA ASN A 200 16.71 -19.20 2.65
C ASN A 200 15.82 -20.25 1.98
N LEU A 201 15.03 -19.87 0.98
CA LEU A 201 14.10 -20.79 0.33
C LEU A 201 14.81 -21.72 -0.66
N ASP A 202 14.51 -23.01 -0.59
CA ASP A 202 14.93 -24.00 -1.57
C ASP A 202 13.79 -24.32 -2.56
N ILE A 203 14.06 -25.22 -3.54
CA ILE A 203 13.07 -25.67 -4.54
C ILE A 203 11.92 -26.36 -3.77
N GLU A 204 10.68 -26.06 -4.17
CA GLU A 204 9.40 -26.48 -3.57
C GLU A 204 9.07 -25.82 -2.22
N ASP A 205 9.95 -25.00 -1.66
CA ASP A 205 9.64 -24.24 -0.45
C ASP A 205 8.61 -23.15 -0.72
N ARG A 206 7.86 -22.82 0.34
CA ARG A 206 6.80 -21.81 0.30
C ARG A 206 6.82 -20.95 1.56
N VAL A 207 6.47 -19.68 1.41
CA VAL A 207 6.26 -18.76 2.52
C VAL A 207 4.78 -18.63 2.80
N SER A 208 4.39 -18.87 4.05
CA SER A 208 3.02 -18.75 4.53
C SER A 208 2.63 -17.30 4.83
N ILE A 209 1.34 -17.02 5.00
CA ILE A 209 0.82 -15.67 5.32
C ILE A 209 1.25 -15.22 6.73
N HIS A 210 1.51 -16.17 7.62
CA HIS A 210 1.86 -15.91 9.03
C HIS A 210 3.35 -15.70 9.28
N ASP A 211 4.21 -16.04 8.30
CA ASP A 211 5.66 -15.94 8.42
C ASP A 211 6.22 -14.50 8.48
N PRO A 212 5.62 -13.50 7.79
CA PRO A 212 6.11 -12.14 7.86
C PRO A 212 5.97 -11.53 9.26
N VAL A 213 7.02 -10.89 9.73
CA VAL A 213 6.99 -10.17 11.01
C VAL A 213 6.25 -8.86 10.84
N VAL A 214 5.08 -8.76 11.45
CA VAL A 214 4.24 -7.56 11.43
C VAL A 214 3.95 -7.08 12.84
N HIS A 215 3.56 -5.81 12.98
CA HIS A 215 3.22 -5.25 14.27
C HIS A 215 2.01 -5.97 14.89
N PRO A 216 2.00 -6.27 16.22
CA PRO A 216 0.95 -7.07 16.87
C PRO A 216 -0.44 -6.43 16.83
N SER A 217 -0.55 -5.12 16.60
CA SER A 217 -1.84 -4.43 16.44
C SER A 217 -2.53 -4.69 15.10
N LEU A 218 -1.86 -5.37 14.16
CA LEU A 218 -2.38 -5.68 12.83
C LEU A 218 -3.12 -7.00 12.84
N LYS A 219 -4.40 -6.98 12.45
CA LYS A 219 -5.23 -8.18 12.33
C LYS A 219 -5.34 -8.56 10.85
N LEU A 220 -4.88 -9.76 10.50
CA LEU A 220 -4.98 -10.28 9.14
C LEU A 220 -6.45 -10.57 8.78
N LEU A 221 -6.89 -10.08 7.63
CA LEU A 221 -8.26 -10.26 7.12
C LEU A 221 -8.35 -11.31 6.00
N SER A 222 -7.29 -12.09 5.78
CA SER A 222 -7.28 -13.09 4.72
C SER A 222 -8.14 -14.30 5.09
N LYS A 223 -9.12 -14.63 4.25
CA LYS A 223 -9.97 -15.82 4.44
C LYS A 223 -9.27 -17.13 4.05
N ASN A 224 -8.31 -17.07 3.15
CA ASN A 224 -7.61 -18.23 2.61
C ASN A 224 -6.18 -18.26 3.13
N GLU A 225 -6.00 -18.85 4.30
CA GLU A 225 -4.70 -19.00 4.96
C GLU A 225 -3.82 -20.09 4.31
N LEU A 226 -4.45 -21.03 3.61
CA LEU A 226 -3.77 -22.13 2.92
C LEU A 226 -2.95 -21.67 1.70
N ILE A 227 -3.28 -20.51 1.11
CA ILE A 227 -2.59 -20.02 -0.07
C ILE A 227 -1.32 -19.29 0.38
N PRO A 228 -0.12 -19.78 0.01
CA PRO A 228 1.12 -19.13 0.39
C PRO A 228 1.28 -17.75 -0.27
N ILE A 229 2.17 -16.93 0.25
CA ILE A 229 2.55 -15.64 -0.30
C ILE A 229 3.37 -15.85 -1.58
N CYS A 230 4.39 -16.70 -1.50
CA CYS A 230 5.23 -17.09 -2.63
C CYS A 230 5.69 -18.55 -2.48
N LYS A 231 6.14 -19.12 -3.58
CA LYS A 231 6.80 -20.43 -3.61
C LYS A 231 7.87 -20.48 -4.69
N VAL A 232 8.88 -21.30 -4.47
CA VAL A 232 9.88 -21.61 -5.48
C VAL A 232 9.44 -22.88 -6.22
N LYS A 233 9.33 -22.80 -7.56
CA LYS A 233 9.05 -23.96 -8.41
C LYS A 233 10.29 -24.39 -9.15
N ALA A 234 10.48 -25.70 -9.31
CA ALA A 234 11.47 -26.22 -10.25
C ALA A 234 11.08 -25.80 -11.67
N THR A 235 12.06 -25.34 -12.43
CA THR A 235 11.89 -25.11 -13.87
C THR A 235 12.22 -26.41 -14.56
N TYR A 236 11.19 -27.10 -15.09
CA TYR A 236 11.40 -28.21 -16.01
C TYR A 236 11.85 -27.60 -17.34
N ILE A 237 13.12 -27.79 -17.68
CA ILE A 237 13.56 -27.59 -19.06
C ILE A 237 13.01 -28.82 -19.79
N ASP A 238 12.01 -28.63 -20.65
CA ASP A 238 11.60 -29.66 -21.61
C ASP A 238 12.79 -29.95 -22.53
N ILE A 239 13.53 -31.02 -22.21
CA ILE A 239 14.55 -31.58 -23.08
C ILE A 239 13.80 -32.46 -24.09
N GLU A 240 12.88 -31.88 -24.82
CA GLU A 240 12.38 -32.41 -26.06
C GLU A 240 13.02 -31.63 -27.21
N ASN A 241 14.16 -32.13 -27.71
CA ASN A 241 14.66 -31.95 -29.08
C ASN A 241 16.18 -32.09 -29.16
N THR A 242 16.70 -33.27 -28.79
CA THR A 242 18.06 -33.68 -29.23
C THR A 242 18.11 -35.19 -29.41
N GLU A 243 17.15 -35.75 -30.15
CA GLU A 243 17.29 -37.05 -30.80
C GLU A 243 16.67 -36.95 -32.18
N GLU A 244 17.43 -36.32 -33.10
CA GLU A 244 17.35 -36.54 -34.54
C GLU A 244 18.49 -35.73 -35.20
N ALA A 245 19.67 -36.36 -35.28
CA ALA A 245 20.67 -36.12 -36.30
C ALA A 245 21.63 -37.34 -36.39
#